data_76ea4bef8da8cad7b6ace7b7c018b8ad
#
_entry.id   76ea4bef8da8cad7b6ace7b7c018b8ad
#
_cell.length_a   1.000
_cell.length_b   1.000
_cell.length_c   1.000
_cell.angle_alpha   90.00
_cell.angle_beta   90.00
_cell.angle_gamma   90.00
#
_symmetry.space_group_name_H-M   'P 1'
#
loop_
_entity.id
_entity.type
_entity.pdbx_description
1 polymer ?
#
loop_
_entity_poly.entity_id
_entity_poly.type
_entity_poly.pdbx_seq_one_letter_code
_entity_poly.pdbx_strand_id
1 'polypeptide(L)'
;AYTARAKTLMAQGLCQERAGRVADAEKTLGKAYELDAGNPVVGYNLASMALRRGDLQRAQFYSRRLNNSELANAESLWLGIKIERGLGNALEMRQLGEQLHKRFPDSKEALAFDRGAFNE
;
A
#
# COMPACT_ATOMS: atom_id res chain seq x y z
N ALA A 1 -0.46 -11.30 -24.24
CA ALA A 1 -1.58 -11.63 -23.38
C ALA A 1 -1.73 -10.57 -22.29
N TYR A 2 -2.92 -10.45 -21.77
CA TYR A 2 -3.31 -9.45 -20.78
C TYR A 2 -2.46 -9.54 -19.49
N THR A 3 -2.33 -10.76 -18.96
CA THR A 3 -1.57 -11.01 -17.74
C THR A 3 -0.08 -10.74 -17.93
N ALA A 4 0.47 -11.14 -19.06
CA ALA A 4 1.88 -10.90 -19.37
C ALA A 4 2.17 -9.41 -19.48
N ARG A 5 1.25 -8.65 -20.07
CA ARG A 5 1.41 -7.19 -20.19
C ARG A 5 1.39 -6.53 -18.82
N ALA A 6 0.49 -6.96 -17.94
CA ALA A 6 0.42 -6.42 -16.58
C ALA A 6 1.73 -6.67 -15.84
N LYS A 7 2.29 -7.87 -15.93
CA LYS A 7 3.56 -8.21 -15.29
C LYS A 7 4.73 -7.40 -15.84
N THR A 8 4.75 -7.18 -17.15
CA THR A 8 5.79 -6.37 -17.79
C THR A 8 5.73 -4.93 -17.30
N LEU A 9 4.54 -4.36 -17.24
CA LEU A 9 4.36 -3.00 -16.74
C LEU A 9 4.74 -2.89 -15.26
N MET A 10 4.39 -3.89 -14.46
CA MET A 10 4.78 -3.91 -13.05
C MET A 10 6.30 -3.90 -12.91
N ALA A 11 6.99 -4.77 -13.63
CA ALA A 11 8.45 -4.84 -13.58
C ALA A 11 9.08 -3.53 -14.03
N GLN A 12 8.56 -2.94 -15.09
CA GLN A 12 9.04 -1.65 -15.60
C GLN A 12 8.85 -0.55 -14.55
N GLY A 13 7.67 -0.48 -13.93
CA GLY A 13 7.37 0.54 -12.92
C GLY A 13 8.26 0.41 -11.69
N LEU A 14 8.49 -0.82 -11.23
CA LEU A 14 9.38 -1.05 -10.09
C LEU A 14 10.82 -0.67 -10.41
N CYS A 15 11.28 -0.92 -11.62
CA CYS A 15 12.60 -0.49 -12.06
C CYS A 15 12.71 1.04 -12.10
N GLN A 16 11.68 1.71 -12.61
CA GLN A 16 11.65 3.18 -12.65
C GLN A 16 11.71 3.76 -11.25
N GLU A 17 11.00 3.16 -10.31
CA GLU A 17 11.01 3.60 -8.92
C GLU A 17 12.42 3.49 -8.34
N ARG A 18 13.08 2.34 -8.54
CA ARG A 18 14.44 2.13 -8.05
C ARG A 18 15.43 3.10 -8.67
N ALA A 19 15.18 3.53 -9.89
CA ALA A 19 16.03 4.51 -10.58
C ALA A 19 15.74 5.96 -10.16
N GLY A 20 14.79 6.16 -9.23
CA GLY A 20 14.42 7.50 -8.78
C GLY A 20 13.45 8.23 -9.69
N ARG A 21 12.93 7.56 -10.72
CA ARG A 21 11.97 8.14 -11.67
C ARG A 21 10.55 7.92 -11.15
N VAL A 22 10.22 8.59 -10.04
CA VAL A 22 8.99 8.31 -9.29
C VAL A 22 7.72 8.63 -10.09
N ALA A 23 7.68 9.77 -10.79
CA ALA A 23 6.51 10.14 -11.58
C ALA A 23 6.26 9.15 -12.71
N ASP A 24 7.31 8.69 -13.39
CA ASP A 24 7.19 7.68 -14.45
C ASP A 24 6.76 6.34 -13.87
N ALA A 25 7.31 5.97 -12.71
CA ALA A 25 6.95 4.73 -12.03
C ALA A 25 5.47 4.70 -11.65
N GLU A 26 4.97 5.78 -11.10
CA GLU A 26 3.57 5.87 -10.69
C GLU A 26 2.65 5.74 -11.91
N LYS A 27 3.00 6.38 -13.02
CA LYS A 27 2.23 6.29 -14.26
C LYS A 27 2.23 4.86 -14.81
N THR A 28 3.40 4.22 -14.85
CA THR A 28 3.54 2.85 -15.35
C THR A 28 2.80 1.86 -14.47
N LEU A 29 2.94 1.98 -13.15
CA LEU A 29 2.23 1.11 -12.21
C LEU A 29 0.73 1.35 -12.26
N GLY A 30 0.30 2.58 -12.53
CA GLY A 30 -1.12 2.88 -12.75
C GLY A 30 -1.69 2.10 -13.93
N LYS A 31 -0.95 1.96 -15.00
CA LYS A 31 -1.36 1.14 -16.15
C LYS A 31 -1.43 -0.34 -15.79
N ALA A 32 -0.45 -0.82 -15.02
CA ALA A 32 -0.47 -2.21 -14.53
C ALA A 32 -1.71 -2.43 -13.66
N TYR A 33 -2.06 -1.47 -12.83
CA TYR A 33 -3.22 -1.56 -11.95
C TYR A 33 -4.52 -1.64 -12.76
N GLU A 34 -4.62 -0.88 -13.84
CA GLU A 34 -5.80 -0.95 -14.72
C GLU A 34 -5.99 -2.34 -15.31
N LEU A 35 -4.89 -3.03 -15.62
CA LEU A 35 -4.92 -4.37 -16.19
C LEU A 35 -5.12 -5.45 -15.14
N ASP A 36 -4.64 -5.23 -13.92
CA ASP A 36 -4.69 -6.23 -12.84
C ASP A 36 -4.80 -5.52 -11.50
N ALA A 37 -5.99 -5.00 -11.22
CA ALA A 37 -6.25 -4.22 -10.01
C ALA A 37 -6.14 -5.04 -8.72
N GLY A 38 -6.18 -6.36 -8.83
CA GLY A 38 -6.04 -7.24 -7.66
C GLY A 38 -4.60 -7.54 -7.27
N ASN A 39 -3.62 -7.07 -8.05
CA ASN A 39 -2.22 -7.37 -7.74
C ASN A 39 -1.76 -6.59 -6.51
N PRO A 40 -1.39 -7.29 -5.40
CA PRO A 40 -1.04 -6.63 -4.15
C PRO A 40 0.26 -5.82 -4.23
N VAL A 41 1.21 -6.25 -5.05
CA VAL A 41 2.47 -5.51 -5.20
C VAL A 41 2.22 -4.15 -5.83
N VAL A 42 1.42 -4.11 -6.89
CA VAL A 42 1.09 -2.87 -7.58
C VAL A 42 0.30 -1.95 -6.65
N GLY A 43 -0.74 -2.48 -6.00
CA GLY A 43 -1.57 -1.70 -5.08
C GLY A 43 -0.77 -1.11 -3.92
N TYR A 44 0.09 -1.92 -3.31
CA TYR A 44 0.93 -1.47 -2.20
C TYR A 44 1.88 -0.34 -2.64
N ASN A 45 2.55 -0.52 -3.77
CA ASN A 45 3.50 0.48 -4.24
C ASN A 45 2.82 1.79 -4.63
N LEU A 46 1.65 1.72 -5.28
CA LEU A 46 0.89 2.92 -5.61
C LEU A 46 0.43 3.66 -4.35
N ALA A 47 -0.06 2.92 -3.35
CA ALA A 47 -0.47 3.54 -2.08
C ALA A 47 0.72 4.19 -1.38
N SER A 48 1.86 3.52 -1.35
CA SER A 48 3.08 4.02 -0.72
C SER A 48 3.58 5.30 -1.40
N MET A 49 3.59 5.30 -2.73
CA MET A 49 4.01 6.48 -3.50
C MET A 49 3.07 7.67 -3.26
N ALA A 50 1.77 7.43 -3.25
CA ALA A 50 0.78 8.47 -3.00
C ALA A 50 0.95 9.05 -1.60
N LEU A 51 1.18 8.19 -0.59
CA LEU A 51 1.43 8.65 0.78
C LEU A 51 2.66 9.55 0.84
N ARG A 52 3.74 9.14 0.20
CA ARG A 52 5.00 9.90 0.25
C ARG A 52 4.88 11.28 -0.39
N ARG A 53 4.04 11.44 -1.43
CA ARG A 53 3.83 12.75 -2.04
C ARG A 53 2.66 13.53 -1.43
N GLY A 54 2.06 13.00 -0.34
CA GLY A 54 1.02 13.70 0.38
C GLY A 54 -0.38 13.59 -0.19
N ASP A 55 -0.60 12.73 -1.19
CA ASP A 55 -1.94 12.49 -1.74
C ASP A 55 -2.62 11.39 -0.94
N LEU A 56 -3.13 11.78 0.23
CA LEU A 56 -3.68 10.83 1.19
C LEU A 56 -4.96 10.16 0.68
N GLN A 57 -5.77 10.87 -0.10
CA GLN A 57 -7.01 10.30 -0.61
C GLN A 57 -6.74 9.20 -1.64
N ARG A 58 -5.77 9.43 -2.52
CA ARG A 58 -5.40 8.41 -3.49
C ARG A 58 -4.71 7.23 -2.81
N ALA A 59 -3.87 7.50 -1.82
CA ALA A 59 -3.24 6.45 -1.01
C ALA A 59 -4.31 5.59 -0.34
N GLN A 60 -5.34 6.21 0.22
CA GLN A 60 -6.45 5.51 0.85
C GLN A 60 -7.20 4.61 -0.14
N PHE A 61 -7.43 5.08 -1.34
CA PHE A 61 -8.12 4.30 -2.36
C PHE A 61 -7.42 2.96 -2.61
N TYR A 62 -6.11 3.01 -2.88
CA TYR A 62 -5.34 1.80 -3.14
C TYR A 62 -5.22 0.93 -1.89
N SER A 63 -4.97 1.55 -0.75
CA SER A 63 -4.77 0.86 0.53
C SER A 63 -6.03 0.11 0.98
N ARG A 64 -7.18 0.76 0.91
CA ARG A 64 -8.44 0.12 1.33
C ARG A 64 -8.78 -1.07 0.45
N ARG A 65 -8.57 -0.95 -0.85
CA ARG A 65 -8.84 -2.06 -1.75
C ARG A 65 -7.96 -3.25 -1.42
N LEU A 66 -6.68 -3.01 -1.20
CA LEU A 66 -5.75 -4.08 -0.84
C LEU A 66 -6.10 -4.69 0.51
N ASN A 67 -6.34 -3.87 1.52
CA ASN A 67 -6.59 -4.35 2.88
C ASN A 67 -7.96 -5.00 3.07
N ASN A 68 -8.89 -4.77 2.14
CA ASN A 68 -10.17 -5.46 2.13
C ASN A 68 -10.12 -6.78 1.36
N SER A 69 -8.97 -7.14 0.80
CA SER A 69 -8.77 -8.39 0.08
C SER A 69 -8.09 -9.41 0.97
N GLU A 70 -8.07 -10.67 0.51
CA GLU A 70 -7.37 -11.75 1.21
C GLU A 70 -5.85 -11.60 1.17
N LEU A 71 -5.36 -10.69 0.33
CA LEU A 71 -3.93 -10.49 0.11
C LEU A 71 -3.32 -9.45 1.05
N ALA A 72 -4.10 -8.92 2.00
CA ALA A 72 -3.57 -8.03 3.03
C ALA A 72 -2.49 -8.75 3.84
N ASN A 73 -1.43 -8.02 4.16
CA ASN A 73 -0.34 -8.54 5.00
C ASN A 73 0.06 -7.49 6.04
N ALA A 74 1.05 -7.82 6.88
CA ALA A 74 1.45 -6.90 7.95
C ALA A 74 1.89 -5.54 7.39
N GLU A 75 2.64 -5.55 6.30
CA GLU A 75 3.09 -4.30 5.68
C GLU A 75 1.93 -3.47 5.13
N SER A 76 0.97 -4.13 4.45
CA SER A 76 -0.16 -3.40 3.86
C SER A 76 -1.08 -2.84 4.94
N LEU A 77 -1.30 -3.59 6.01
CA LEU A 77 -2.11 -3.12 7.14
C LEU A 77 -1.43 -1.93 7.82
N TRP A 78 -0.13 -2.00 8.03
CA TRP A 78 0.64 -0.91 8.63
C TRP A 78 0.61 0.34 7.75
N LEU A 79 0.76 0.18 6.44
CA LEU A 79 0.65 1.30 5.51
C LEU A 79 -0.74 1.95 5.61
N GLY A 80 -1.80 1.12 5.65
CA GLY A 80 -3.17 1.61 5.82
C GLY A 80 -3.35 2.39 7.11
N ILE A 81 -2.77 1.92 8.21
CA ILE A 81 -2.82 2.62 9.50
C ILE A 81 -2.21 4.03 9.36
N LYS A 82 -1.05 4.13 8.74
CA LYS A 82 -0.39 5.43 8.57
C LYS A 82 -1.22 6.37 7.69
N ILE A 83 -1.83 5.85 6.64
CA ILE A 83 -2.69 6.64 5.75
C ILE A 83 -3.92 7.14 6.49
N GLU A 84 -4.64 6.24 7.20
CA GLU A 84 -5.85 6.62 7.91
C GLU A 84 -5.53 7.60 9.05
N ARG A 85 -4.39 7.43 9.69
CA ARG A 85 -3.93 8.37 10.70
C ARG A 85 -3.74 9.77 10.11
N GLY A 86 -3.10 9.84 8.94
CA GLY A 86 -2.90 11.10 8.24
C GLY A 86 -4.19 11.80 7.84
N LEU A 87 -5.25 11.01 7.60
CA LEU A 87 -6.57 11.54 7.25
C LEU A 87 -7.43 11.84 8.47
N GLY A 88 -6.95 11.52 9.68
CA GLY A 88 -7.72 11.72 10.90
C GLY A 88 -8.79 10.68 11.15
N ASN A 89 -8.73 9.53 10.49
CA ASN A 89 -9.73 8.45 10.61
C ASN A 89 -9.35 7.50 11.75
N ALA A 90 -9.56 7.92 12.99
CA ALA A 90 -9.15 7.16 14.16
C ALA A 90 -9.81 5.78 14.26
N LEU A 91 -11.07 5.68 13.85
CA LEU A 91 -11.79 4.41 13.90
C LEU A 91 -11.18 3.39 12.94
N GLU A 92 -10.97 3.78 11.70
CA GLU A 92 -10.37 2.91 10.69
C GLU A 92 -8.95 2.52 11.07
N MET A 93 -8.19 3.45 11.62
CA MET A 93 -6.84 3.18 12.11
C MET A 93 -6.86 2.09 13.18
N ARG A 94 -7.79 2.18 14.12
CA ARG A 94 -7.93 1.21 15.19
C ARG A 94 -8.34 -0.16 14.68
N GLN A 95 -9.28 -0.20 13.72
CA GLN A 95 -9.73 -1.47 13.13
C GLN A 95 -8.60 -2.18 12.40
N LEU A 96 -7.79 -1.44 11.67
CA LEU A 96 -6.62 -2.02 11.00
C LEU A 96 -5.59 -2.50 12.01
N GLY A 97 -5.42 -1.77 13.12
CA GLY A 97 -4.53 -2.18 14.20
C GLY A 97 -4.97 -3.48 14.85
N GLU A 98 -6.29 -3.65 15.05
CA GLU A 98 -6.84 -4.88 15.57
C GLU A 98 -6.58 -6.06 14.63
N GLN A 99 -6.78 -5.86 13.33
CA GLN A 99 -6.47 -6.90 12.34
C GLN A 99 -4.99 -7.25 12.35
N LEU A 100 -4.13 -6.25 12.45
CA LEU A 100 -2.69 -6.44 12.48
C LEU A 100 -2.29 -7.32 13.67
N HIS A 101 -2.82 -7.04 14.85
CA HIS A 101 -2.58 -7.83 16.05
C HIS A 101 -3.13 -9.24 15.94
N LYS A 102 -4.32 -9.36 15.40
CA LYS A 102 -4.99 -10.67 15.32
C LYS A 102 -4.30 -11.60 14.33
N ARG A 103 -3.89 -11.07 13.18
CA ARG A 103 -3.34 -11.89 12.10
C ARG A 103 -1.83 -11.99 12.12
N PHE A 104 -1.15 -10.95 12.60
CA PHE A 104 0.31 -10.86 12.56
C PHE A 104 0.86 -10.34 13.90
N PRO A 105 0.58 -11.04 15.02
CA PRO A 105 0.91 -10.52 16.36
C PRO A 105 2.41 -10.35 16.61
N ASP A 106 3.23 -11.14 15.94
CA ASP A 106 4.69 -11.12 16.14
C ASP A 106 5.42 -10.25 15.14
N SER A 107 4.68 -9.54 14.28
CA SER A 107 5.32 -8.71 13.25
C SER A 107 5.92 -7.44 13.85
N LYS A 108 6.95 -6.92 13.19
CA LYS A 108 7.53 -5.63 13.57
C LYS A 108 6.52 -4.51 13.44
N GLU A 109 5.57 -4.66 12.50
CA GLU A 109 4.51 -3.69 12.28
C GLU A 109 3.56 -3.61 13.48
N ALA A 110 3.17 -4.76 14.02
CA ALA A 110 2.32 -4.79 15.21
C ALA A 110 3.03 -4.13 16.40
N LEU A 111 4.31 -4.40 16.56
CA LEU A 111 5.11 -3.77 17.62
C LEU A 111 5.22 -2.26 17.41
N ALA A 112 5.41 -1.82 16.17
CA ALA A 112 5.47 -0.39 15.85
C ALA A 112 4.15 0.30 16.16
N PHE A 113 3.04 -0.35 15.85
CA PHE A 113 1.71 0.18 16.17
C PHE A 113 1.54 0.36 17.69
N ASP A 114 1.95 -0.64 18.47
CA ASP A 114 1.86 -0.59 19.94
C ASP A 114 2.66 0.56 20.53
N ARG A 115 3.81 0.85 19.93
CA ARG A 115 4.67 1.94 20.40
C ARG A 115 4.25 3.31 19.86
N GLY A 116 3.28 3.36 18.95
CA GLY A 116 2.92 4.60 18.28
C GLY A 116 4.02 5.11 17.35
N ALA A 117 4.84 4.20 16.80
CA ALA A 117 6.00 4.56 15.98
C ALA A 117 5.61 4.71 14.51
N PHE A 118 4.76 5.67 14.21
CA PHE A 118 4.17 5.83 12.87
C PHE A 118 5.15 6.34 11.81
N ASN A 119 6.36 6.69 12.19
CA ASN A 119 7.40 7.10 11.26
C ASN A 119 8.25 5.92 10.74
N GLU A 120 7.99 4.73 11.25
CA GLU A 120 8.72 3.52 10.83
C GLU A 120 8.10 2.86 9.59
#